data_4e493c29f01559af358bfb610e3df832
#
_entry.id   4e493c29f01559af358bfb610e3df832
#
_cell.length_a   1.000
_cell.length_b   1.000
_cell.length_c   1.000
_cell.angle_alpha   90.00
_cell.angle_beta   90.00
_cell.angle_gamma   90.00
#
_symmetry.space_group_name_H-M   'P 1'
#
loop_
_entity.id
_entity.type
_entity.pdbx_description
1 polymer ?
#
loop_
_entity_poly.entity_id
_entity_poly.type
_entity_poly.pdbx_seq_one_letter_code
_entity_poly.pdbx_strand_id
1 'polypeptide(L)'
;MYETIDNMPPVANEDLGEASNLVEQNIKANQIMIFSKSYCPFCNKVKQMFNDKGLAFTALELDTMGQLGVNIQAALLQKTGQKTVPSVFFDGKHIGNFSLNYYNLEDL
;
A
#
# COMPACT_ATOMS: atom_id res chain seq x y z
N MET A 1 10.97 6.94 -1.52
CA MET A 1 10.27 6.04 -0.63
C MET A 1 10.13 6.65 0.70
N TYR A 2 8.99 6.47 1.29
CA TYR A 2 8.62 7.17 2.51
C TYR A 2 8.13 6.15 3.53
N GLU A 3 8.56 6.27 4.77
CA GLU A 3 8.13 5.42 5.88
C GLU A 3 8.40 3.93 5.67
N THR A 4 9.44 3.44 6.30
CA THR A 4 9.80 2.03 6.26
C THR A 4 9.36 1.34 7.55
N ILE A 5 9.43 0.02 7.56
CA ILE A 5 9.14 -0.80 8.75
C ILE A 5 10.40 -1.32 9.43
N ASP A 6 11.57 -0.76 9.10
CA ASP A 6 12.86 -1.28 9.60
C ASP A 6 12.96 -1.31 11.12
N ASN A 7 12.29 -0.40 11.80
CA ASN A 7 12.35 -0.28 13.26
C ASN A 7 11.10 -0.79 13.96
N MET A 8 10.23 -1.49 13.26
CA MET A 8 9.02 -2.03 13.86
C MET A 8 9.30 -3.28 14.68
N PRO A 9 8.57 -3.48 15.79
CA PRO A 9 8.67 -4.74 16.51
C PRO A 9 8.17 -5.90 15.66
N PRO A 10 8.60 -7.14 15.95
CA PRO A 10 8.12 -8.30 15.23
C PRO A 10 6.60 -8.45 15.33
N VAL A 11 5.98 -8.97 14.28
CA VAL A 11 4.54 -9.23 14.23
C VAL A 11 4.33 -10.73 14.42
N ALA A 12 3.41 -11.08 15.32
CA ALA A 12 3.08 -12.48 15.56
C ALA A 12 2.50 -13.14 14.31
N ASN A 13 2.77 -14.45 14.13
CA ASN A 13 2.33 -15.16 12.92
C ASN A 13 0.83 -15.10 12.69
N GLU A 14 0.04 -15.23 13.76
CA GLU A 14 -1.43 -15.17 13.65
C GLU A 14 -1.90 -13.78 13.22
N ASP A 15 -1.27 -12.73 13.75
CA ASP A 15 -1.60 -11.34 13.38
C ASP A 15 -1.18 -11.06 11.93
N LEU A 16 -0.07 -11.63 11.52
CA LEU A 16 0.41 -11.51 10.14
C LEU A 16 -0.53 -12.21 9.18
N GLY A 17 -1.05 -13.39 9.55
CA GLY A 17 -2.03 -14.11 8.75
C GLY A 17 -3.32 -13.34 8.56
N GLU A 18 -3.84 -12.74 9.63
CA GLU A 18 -5.04 -11.92 9.56
C GLU A 18 -4.80 -10.69 8.67
N ALA A 19 -3.68 -10.02 8.85
CA ALA A 19 -3.33 -8.86 8.04
C ALA A 19 -3.17 -9.23 6.57
N SER A 20 -2.56 -10.38 6.28
CA SER A 20 -2.42 -10.87 4.90
C SER A 20 -3.78 -11.11 4.26
N ASN A 21 -4.73 -11.67 4.99
CA ASN A 21 -6.09 -11.87 4.49
C ASN A 21 -6.76 -10.55 4.16
N LEU A 22 -6.59 -9.54 5.01
CA LEU A 22 -7.14 -8.21 4.76
C LEU A 22 -6.52 -7.57 3.52
N VAL A 23 -5.21 -7.71 3.37
CA VAL A 23 -4.51 -7.22 2.17
C VAL A 23 -5.11 -7.85 0.92
N GLU A 24 -5.25 -9.17 0.89
CA GLU A 24 -5.79 -9.87 -0.28
C GLU A 24 -7.23 -9.48 -0.57
N GLN A 25 -8.06 -9.37 0.48
CA GLN A 25 -9.46 -8.97 0.29
C GLN A 25 -9.57 -7.57 -0.32
N ASN A 26 -8.78 -6.64 0.15
CA ASN A 26 -8.81 -5.27 -0.36
C ASN A 26 -8.29 -5.19 -1.79
N ILE A 27 -7.27 -5.96 -2.12
CA ILE A 27 -6.72 -6.00 -3.47
C ILE A 27 -7.76 -6.57 -4.44
N LYS A 28 -8.47 -7.64 -4.03
CA LYS A 28 -9.48 -8.27 -4.89
C LYS A 28 -10.73 -7.40 -5.06
N ALA A 29 -11.08 -6.64 -4.03
CA ALA A 29 -12.31 -5.85 -4.04
C ALA A 29 -12.16 -4.54 -4.82
N ASN A 30 -10.95 -4.12 -5.15
CA ASN A 30 -10.69 -2.80 -5.73
C ASN A 30 -9.75 -2.91 -6.92
N GLN A 31 -10.13 -2.30 -8.04
CA GLN A 31 -9.24 -2.26 -9.21
C GLN A 31 -7.92 -1.55 -8.87
N ILE A 32 -8.02 -0.41 -8.18
CA ILE A 32 -6.84 0.33 -7.74
C ILE A 32 -6.86 0.38 -6.23
N MET A 33 -5.88 -0.26 -5.61
CA MET A 33 -5.74 -0.31 -4.16
C MET A 33 -4.43 0.31 -3.75
N ILE A 34 -4.49 1.28 -2.84
CA ILE A 34 -3.31 2.00 -2.36
C ILE A 34 -3.20 1.81 -0.86
N PHE A 35 -2.08 1.23 -0.42
CA PHE A 35 -1.73 1.20 1.00
C PHE A 35 -0.82 2.39 1.26
N SER A 36 -1.24 3.27 2.16
CA SER A 36 -0.76 4.63 2.26
C SER A 36 -0.53 5.01 3.71
N LYS A 37 0.03 6.18 3.92
CA LYS A 37 -0.02 6.88 5.22
C LYS A 37 -0.44 8.31 4.95
N SER A 38 -1.28 8.85 5.83
CA SER A 38 -1.94 10.14 5.59
C SER A 38 -0.97 11.30 5.42
N TYR A 39 0.20 11.21 6.05
CA TYR A 39 1.22 12.27 6.02
C TYR A 39 2.30 12.04 4.95
N CYS A 40 2.17 11.03 4.11
CA CYS A 40 3.18 10.64 3.15
C CYS A 40 3.04 11.45 1.85
N PRO A 41 4.04 12.29 1.50
CA PRO A 41 3.96 13.09 0.27
C PRO A 41 3.87 12.27 -1.00
N PHE A 42 4.61 11.16 -1.09
CA PHE A 42 4.56 10.31 -2.27
C PHE A 42 3.22 9.61 -2.41
N CYS A 43 2.61 9.23 -1.28
CA CYS A 43 1.26 8.67 -1.29
C CYS A 43 0.26 9.68 -1.86
N ASN A 44 0.37 10.92 -1.43
CA ASN A 44 -0.52 11.99 -1.90
C ASN A 44 -0.34 12.25 -3.40
N LYS A 45 0.90 12.18 -3.89
CA LYS A 45 1.17 12.35 -5.31
C LYS A 45 0.54 11.24 -6.15
N VAL A 46 0.61 10.00 -5.69
CA VAL A 46 0.00 8.87 -6.40
C VAL A 46 -1.52 9.02 -6.43
N LYS A 47 -2.13 9.37 -5.29
CA LYS A 47 -3.56 9.60 -5.22
C LYS A 47 -3.99 10.71 -6.18
N GLN A 48 -3.23 11.81 -6.20
CA GLN A 48 -3.51 12.93 -7.10
C GLN A 48 -3.42 12.51 -8.56
N MET A 49 -2.43 11.69 -8.89
CA MET A 49 -2.28 11.21 -10.26
C MET A 49 -3.49 10.42 -10.72
N PHE A 50 -4.00 9.50 -9.89
CA PHE A 50 -5.20 8.74 -10.23
C PHE A 50 -6.42 9.64 -10.34
N ASN A 51 -6.55 10.62 -9.44
CA ASN A 51 -7.63 11.60 -9.50
C ASN A 51 -7.58 12.39 -10.81
N ASP A 52 -6.39 12.82 -11.22
CA ASP A 52 -6.21 13.59 -12.45
C ASP A 52 -6.57 12.78 -13.70
N LYS A 53 -6.42 11.47 -13.63
CA LYS A 53 -6.79 10.57 -14.73
C LYS A 53 -8.26 10.15 -14.68
N GLY A 54 -8.99 10.59 -13.67
CA GLY A 54 -10.39 10.22 -13.50
C GLY A 54 -10.59 8.77 -13.07
N LEU A 55 -9.59 8.16 -12.44
CA LEU A 55 -9.63 6.77 -12.01
C LEU A 55 -9.95 6.69 -10.52
N ALA A 56 -11.00 5.91 -10.19
CA ALA A 56 -11.37 5.68 -8.81
C ALA A 56 -10.39 4.72 -8.16
N PHE A 57 -10.09 4.97 -6.88
CA PHE A 57 -9.22 4.09 -6.10
C PHE A 57 -9.72 3.99 -4.67
N THR A 58 -9.22 2.99 -3.95
CA THR A 58 -9.40 2.88 -2.51
C THR A 58 -8.03 3.01 -1.85
N ALA A 59 -7.96 3.79 -0.78
CA ALA A 59 -6.72 3.95 -0.02
C ALA A 59 -6.98 3.59 1.44
N LEU A 60 -6.09 2.76 2.00
CA LEU A 60 -6.06 2.52 3.44
C LEU A 60 -4.90 3.32 4.02
N GLU A 61 -5.22 4.16 5.00
CA GLU A 61 -4.21 4.98 5.68
C GLU A 61 -3.72 4.20 6.89
N LEU A 62 -2.59 3.52 6.75
CA LEU A 62 -2.10 2.58 7.77
C LEU A 62 -1.75 3.26 9.09
N ASP A 63 -1.38 4.54 9.05
CA ASP A 63 -1.06 5.31 10.27
C ASP A 63 -2.28 5.56 11.14
N THR A 64 -3.49 5.43 10.61
CA THR A 64 -4.72 5.65 11.37
C THR A 64 -5.33 4.34 11.89
N MET A 65 -4.68 3.22 11.66
CA MET A 65 -5.22 1.89 11.97
C MET A 65 -4.55 1.23 13.16
N GLY A 66 -3.70 1.94 13.90
CA GLY A 66 -3.02 1.40 15.07
C GLY A 66 -2.17 0.18 14.73
N GLN A 67 -2.22 -0.83 15.59
CA GLN A 67 -1.42 -2.04 15.40
C GLN A 67 -1.78 -2.77 14.11
N LEU A 68 -3.04 -2.74 13.71
CA LEU A 68 -3.46 -3.38 12.46
C LEU A 68 -2.72 -2.77 11.26
N GLY A 69 -2.51 -1.47 11.25
CA GLY A 69 -1.75 -0.81 10.19
C GLY A 69 -0.31 -1.30 10.12
N VAL A 70 0.33 -1.49 11.29
CA VAL A 70 1.68 -2.06 11.38
C VAL A 70 1.68 -3.49 10.82
N ASN A 71 0.71 -4.29 11.21
CA ASN A 71 0.60 -5.68 10.77
C ASN A 71 0.39 -5.76 9.25
N ILE A 72 -0.43 -4.88 8.70
CA ILE A 72 -0.67 -4.80 7.26
C ILE A 72 0.62 -4.45 6.52
N GLN A 73 1.38 -3.49 7.04
CA GLN A 73 2.64 -3.12 6.39
C GLN A 73 3.63 -4.29 6.40
N ALA A 74 3.68 -5.06 7.49
CA ALA A 74 4.51 -6.27 7.56
C ALA A 74 4.05 -7.32 6.55
N ALA A 75 2.73 -7.50 6.39
CA ALA A 75 2.17 -8.43 5.41
C ALA A 75 2.51 -8.01 3.98
N LEU A 76 2.47 -6.71 3.69
CA LEU A 76 2.85 -6.19 2.39
C LEU A 76 4.33 -6.44 2.09
N LEU A 77 5.20 -6.26 3.08
CA LEU A 77 6.61 -6.59 2.92
C LEU A 77 6.79 -8.07 2.56
N GLN A 78 6.08 -8.94 3.27
CA GLN A 78 6.17 -10.38 3.02
C GLN A 78 5.68 -10.73 1.61
N LYS A 79 4.59 -10.09 1.17
CA LYS A 79 4.00 -10.35 -0.14
C LYS A 79 4.81 -9.78 -1.29
N THR A 80 5.33 -8.57 -1.14
CA THR A 80 5.87 -7.81 -2.27
C THR A 80 7.36 -7.54 -2.18
N GLY A 81 7.96 -7.68 -1.01
CA GLY A 81 9.34 -7.26 -0.78
C GLY A 81 9.50 -5.77 -0.56
N GLN A 82 8.44 -4.99 -0.69
CA GLN A 82 8.48 -3.54 -0.48
C GLN A 82 8.15 -3.22 0.98
N LYS A 83 9.04 -2.49 1.65
CA LYS A 83 8.90 -2.13 3.06
C LYS A 83 8.50 -0.68 3.29
N THR A 84 8.13 0.03 2.23
CA THR A 84 7.76 1.45 2.29
C THR A 84 6.35 1.65 1.77
N VAL A 85 5.79 2.83 2.00
CA VAL A 85 4.55 3.28 1.38
C VAL A 85 4.88 4.39 0.37
N PRO A 86 4.08 4.60 -0.67
CA PRO A 86 2.85 3.89 -0.99
C PRO A 86 3.10 2.51 -1.59
N SER A 87 2.20 1.58 -1.35
CA SER A 87 2.20 0.28 -2.00
C SER A 87 0.93 0.19 -2.84
N VAL A 88 1.07 0.13 -4.15
CA VAL A 88 -0.03 0.31 -5.09
C VAL A 88 -0.26 -0.98 -5.88
N PHE A 89 -1.53 -1.36 -5.99
CA PHE A 89 -1.95 -2.52 -6.77
C PHE A 89 -2.96 -2.08 -7.82
N PHE A 90 -2.79 -2.57 -9.04
CA PHE A 90 -3.70 -2.30 -10.15
C PHE A 90 -4.13 -3.63 -10.75
N ASP A 91 -5.45 -3.91 -10.75
CA ASP A 91 -5.99 -5.19 -11.20
C ASP A 91 -5.31 -6.38 -10.54
N GLY A 92 -5.02 -6.26 -9.24
CA GLY A 92 -4.38 -7.30 -8.46
C GLY A 92 -2.87 -7.38 -8.59
N LYS A 93 -2.27 -6.58 -9.46
CA LYS A 93 -0.82 -6.60 -9.68
C LYS A 93 -0.14 -5.51 -8.85
N HIS A 94 0.93 -5.88 -8.17
CA HIS A 94 1.75 -4.92 -7.43
C HIS A 94 2.56 -4.10 -8.43
N ILE A 95 2.27 -2.80 -8.50
CA ILE A 95 3.03 -1.90 -9.38
C ILE A 95 4.14 -1.16 -8.65
N GLY A 96 4.36 -1.52 -7.37
CA GLY A 96 5.51 -1.08 -6.62
C GLY A 96 5.33 0.28 -5.98
N ASN A 97 6.45 0.98 -5.87
CA ASN A 97 6.46 2.31 -5.29
C ASN A 97 6.50 3.37 -6.39
N PHE A 98 6.13 4.57 -6.00
CA PHE A 98 6.01 5.69 -6.92
C PHE A 98 7.29 5.94 -7.72
N SER A 99 8.44 5.91 -7.05
CA SER A 99 9.69 6.30 -7.71
C SER A 99 10.10 5.36 -8.83
N LEU A 100 9.75 4.06 -8.73
CA LEU A 100 10.10 3.09 -9.75
C LEU A 100 9.07 3.00 -10.86
N ASN A 101 7.80 3.25 -10.54
CA ASN A 101 6.70 2.97 -11.45
C ASN A 101 5.95 4.22 -11.90
N TYR A 102 6.52 5.38 -11.66
CA TYR A 102 5.86 6.64 -12.00
C TYR A 102 5.45 6.71 -13.46
N TYR A 103 6.37 6.35 -14.34
CA TYR A 103 6.09 6.41 -15.78
C TYR A 103 5.07 5.35 -16.19
N ASN A 104 5.08 4.21 -15.55
CA ASN A 104 4.08 3.17 -15.82
C ASN A 104 2.68 3.64 -15.43
N LEU A 105 2.56 4.37 -14.33
CA LEU A 105 1.30 4.94 -13.91
C LEU A 105 0.79 5.99 -14.90
N GLU A 106 1.68 6.72 -15.52
CA GLU A 106 1.31 7.72 -16.53
C GLU A 106 0.62 7.09 -17.74
N ASP A 107 0.93 5.83 -18.04
CA ASP A 107 0.39 5.11 -19.19
C ASP A 107 -0.97 4.46 -18.92
N LEU A 108 -1.46 4.51 -17.69
CA LEU A 108 -2.73 3.86 -17.31
C LEU A 108 -4.01 4.56 -17.81
#